data_fda9c1234701f7927d09591a416f96d5
#
_entry.id   fda9c1234701f7927d09591a416f96d5
#
_cell.length_a   1.000
_cell.length_b   1.000
_cell.length_c   1.000
_cell.angle_alpha   90.00
_cell.angle_beta   90.00
_cell.angle_gamma   90.00
#
_symmetry.space_group_name_H-M   'P 1'
#
loop_
_entity.id
_entity.type
_entity.pdbx_description
1 polymer ?
#
loop_
_entity_poly.entity_id
_entity_poly.type
_entity_poly.pdbx_seq_one_letter_code
_entity_poly.pdbx_strand_id
1 'polypeptide(L)'
;MRKILILATALAAVLLSGCSPQFNWREFTSKDASWQVTFPGKPAAASRDIDLDGTKTTMTMTAAEVDDIVFAVGETELGDAAGASAGLAAMQAALVRNIGGAVTHSATASSSTNGAMRVSREVEATGTRAGHPMRLVGHFEARGRRLYQVVVIGPATAVKPEQTEQFIGSFKVLK
;
A
#
# COMPACT_ATOMS: atom_id res chain seq x y z
N MET A 1 -40.33 -24.67 -34.83
CA MET A 1 -40.35 -23.43 -34.05
C MET A 1 -39.90 -23.61 -32.58
N ARG A 2 -40.37 -24.63 -31.83
CA ARG A 2 -39.93 -24.86 -30.42
C ARG A 2 -38.43 -25.12 -30.23
N LYS A 3 -37.76 -25.82 -31.19
CA LYS A 3 -36.30 -26.10 -31.08
C LYS A 3 -35.42 -24.90 -31.34
N ILE A 4 -35.86 -23.93 -32.13
CA ILE A 4 -35.13 -22.68 -32.41
C ILE A 4 -35.23 -21.75 -31.21
N LEU A 5 -36.36 -21.73 -30.48
CA LEU A 5 -36.53 -20.92 -29.27
C LEU A 5 -35.62 -21.38 -28.12
N ILE A 6 -35.41 -22.72 -28.00
CA ILE A 6 -34.54 -23.31 -26.96
C ILE A 6 -33.06 -22.97 -27.22
N LEU A 7 -32.64 -22.93 -28.49
CA LEU A 7 -31.26 -22.57 -28.86
C LEU A 7 -30.98 -21.08 -28.60
N ALA A 8 -31.95 -20.20 -28.83
CA ALA A 8 -31.82 -18.78 -28.60
C ALA A 8 -31.73 -18.43 -27.10
N THR A 9 -32.45 -19.15 -26.23
CA THR A 9 -32.36 -18.97 -24.77
C THR A 9 -31.06 -19.49 -24.18
N ALA A 10 -30.48 -20.57 -24.73
CA ALA A 10 -29.18 -21.08 -24.29
C ALA A 10 -28.00 -20.13 -24.65
N LEU A 11 -28.08 -19.47 -25.80
CA LEU A 11 -27.06 -18.54 -26.26
C LEU A 11 -27.07 -17.22 -25.45
N ALA A 12 -28.25 -16.76 -24.98
CA ALA A 12 -28.38 -15.56 -24.14
C ALA A 12 -27.81 -15.73 -22.72
N ALA A 13 -27.82 -16.98 -22.20
CA ALA A 13 -27.28 -17.25 -20.85
C ALA A 13 -25.74 -17.22 -20.78
N VAL A 14 -25.03 -17.39 -21.88
CA VAL A 14 -23.56 -17.41 -21.95
C VAL A 14 -22.98 -15.97 -21.94
N LEU A 15 -23.77 -14.95 -22.30
CA LEU A 15 -23.33 -13.56 -22.35
C LEU A 15 -23.35 -12.84 -20.98
N LEU A 16 -23.84 -13.50 -19.92
CA LEU A 16 -23.91 -12.97 -18.55
C LEU A 16 -22.73 -13.40 -17.66
N SER A 17 -21.72 -14.07 -18.20
CA SER A 17 -20.43 -14.25 -17.49
C SER A 17 -19.72 -12.91 -17.45
N GLY A 18 -20.23 -11.98 -16.64
CA GLY A 18 -19.60 -10.70 -16.38
C GLY A 18 -18.20 -10.96 -15.82
N CYS A 19 -17.17 -10.48 -16.52
CA CYS A 19 -15.83 -10.38 -15.98
C CYS A 19 -15.92 -9.59 -14.67
N SER A 20 -15.78 -10.27 -13.54
CA SER A 20 -15.55 -9.55 -12.27
C SER A 20 -14.24 -8.82 -12.44
N PRO A 21 -14.20 -7.49 -12.27
CA PRO A 21 -12.97 -6.74 -12.41
C PRO A 21 -11.94 -7.29 -11.40
N GLN A 22 -10.73 -7.55 -11.85
CA GLN A 22 -9.60 -8.02 -11.04
C GLN A 22 -9.39 -7.15 -9.78
N PHE A 23 -9.57 -5.84 -9.93
CA PHE A 23 -9.46 -4.85 -8.86
C PHE A 23 -10.84 -4.24 -8.57
N ASN A 24 -11.31 -4.40 -7.33
CA ASN A 24 -12.55 -3.80 -6.85
C ASN A 24 -12.23 -2.62 -5.92
N TRP A 25 -11.84 -1.51 -6.51
CA TRP A 25 -11.37 -0.31 -5.80
C TRP A 25 -12.45 0.27 -4.89
N ARG A 26 -12.10 0.44 -3.61
CA ARG A 26 -13.00 0.95 -2.56
C ARG A 26 -12.27 1.92 -1.65
N GLU A 27 -12.91 3.04 -1.38
CA GLU A 27 -12.43 3.97 -0.39
C GLU A 27 -12.48 3.34 1.01
N PHE A 28 -11.42 3.53 1.76
CA PHE A 28 -11.27 3.07 3.13
C PHE A 28 -10.74 4.22 3.99
N THR A 29 -11.38 4.45 5.13
CA THR A 29 -10.93 5.40 6.16
C THR A 29 -10.50 4.61 7.39
N SER A 30 -9.36 4.95 7.99
CA SER A 30 -8.89 4.34 9.23
C SER A 30 -9.90 4.53 10.36
N LYS A 31 -9.92 3.62 11.35
CA LYS A 31 -10.90 3.67 12.44
C LYS A 31 -10.81 4.94 13.28
N ASP A 32 -9.59 5.45 13.48
CA ASP A 32 -9.33 6.70 14.18
C ASP A 32 -9.47 7.94 13.28
N ALA A 33 -9.87 7.73 12.02
CA ALA A 33 -10.05 8.75 10.99
C ALA A 33 -8.80 9.61 10.75
N SER A 34 -7.59 9.04 10.94
CA SER A 34 -6.35 9.75 10.72
C SER A 34 -5.91 9.79 9.26
N TRP A 35 -6.33 8.79 8.47
CA TRP A 35 -6.01 8.70 7.04
C TRP A 35 -7.10 7.99 6.24
N GLN A 36 -7.00 8.13 4.92
CA GLN A 36 -7.89 7.55 3.93
C GLN A 36 -7.09 7.08 2.72
N VAL A 37 -7.52 5.98 2.08
CA VAL A 37 -6.94 5.47 0.84
C VAL A 37 -7.96 4.60 0.09
N THR A 38 -7.77 4.38 -1.21
CA THR A 38 -8.60 3.48 -2.01
C THR A 38 -7.90 2.14 -2.18
N PHE A 39 -8.42 1.08 -1.55
CA PHE A 39 -7.89 -0.29 -1.69
C PHE A 39 -8.49 -1.03 -2.89
N PRO A 40 -7.71 -1.93 -3.55
CA PRO A 40 -8.18 -2.72 -4.70
C PRO A 40 -9.09 -3.89 -4.31
N GLY A 41 -9.35 -4.09 -3.04
CA GLY A 41 -10.17 -5.16 -2.47
C GLY A 41 -10.51 -4.86 -1.02
N LYS A 42 -11.11 -5.82 -0.31
CA LYS A 42 -11.43 -5.67 1.12
C LYS A 42 -10.15 -5.79 1.95
N PRO A 43 -9.72 -4.72 2.66
CA PRO A 43 -8.54 -4.81 3.49
C PRO A 43 -8.82 -5.49 4.84
N ALA A 44 -7.76 -6.04 5.44
CA ALA A 44 -7.72 -6.48 6.82
C ALA A 44 -6.64 -5.71 7.58
N ALA A 45 -6.88 -5.47 8.88
CA ALA A 45 -5.94 -4.77 9.74
C ALA A 45 -5.40 -5.69 10.84
N ALA A 46 -4.11 -5.54 11.15
CA ALA A 46 -3.43 -6.21 12.26
C ALA A 46 -2.38 -5.28 12.87
N SER A 47 -2.20 -5.35 14.17
CA SER A 47 -1.18 -4.57 14.89
C SER A 47 -0.11 -5.49 15.46
N ARG A 48 1.12 -5.00 15.50
CA ARG A 48 2.27 -5.70 16.10
C ARG A 48 3.27 -4.70 16.65
N ASP A 49 3.99 -5.11 17.65
CA ASP A 49 5.13 -4.35 18.15
C ASP A 49 6.30 -4.49 17.18
N ILE A 50 6.94 -3.37 16.91
CA ILE A 50 8.10 -3.26 16.04
C ILE A 50 9.21 -2.47 16.73
N ASP A 51 10.42 -2.61 16.22
CA ASP A 51 11.58 -1.81 16.60
C ASP A 51 12.04 -1.01 15.38
N LEU A 52 11.99 0.31 15.49
CA LEU A 52 12.48 1.24 14.49
C LEU A 52 13.81 1.83 14.96
N ASP A 53 14.88 1.06 14.73
CA ASP A 53 16.27 1.44 15.07
C ASP A 53 16.42 1.82 16.56
N GLY A 54 15.96 0.91 17.44
CA GLY A 54 15.99 1.07 18.89
C GLY A 54 14.75 1.75 19.50
N THR A 55 13.85 2.28 18.66
CA THR A 55 12.57 2.86 19.13
C THR A 55 11.46 1.83 19.02
N LYS A 56 11.04 1.30 20.17
CA LYS A 56 9.91 0.35 20.23
C LYS A 56 8.59 1.09 20.11
N THR A 57 7.72 0.59 19.24
CA THR A 57 6.39 1.14 19.02
C THR A 57 5.46 0.06 18.47
N THR A 58 4.15 0.31 18.49
CA THR A 58 3.17 -0.58 17.86
C THR A 58 2.82 -0.03 16.48
N MET A 59 2.93 -0.88 15.46
CA MET A 59 2.51 -0.55 14.09
C MET A 59 1.22 -1.28 13.75
N THR A 60 0.24 -0.54 13.23
CA THR A 60 -0.96 -1.10 12.62
C THR A 60 -0.78 -1.16 11.13
N MET A 61 -0.91 -2.35 10.55
CA MET A 61 -0.91 -2.58 9.11
C MET A 61 -2.32 -2.87 8.64
N THR A 62 -2.79 -2.11 7.64
CA THR A 62 -4.04 -2.37 6.92
C THR A 62 -3.68 -2.75 5.50
N ALA A 63 -4.05 -3.94 5.05
CA ALA A 63 -3.61 -4.47 3.77
C ALA A 63 -4.72 -5.22 3.03
N ALA A 64 -4.70 -5.13 1.71
CA ALA A 64 -5.44 -5.99 0.79
C ALA A 64 -4.45 -6.66 -0.17
N GLU A 65 -4.72 -7.93 -0.49
CA GLU A 65 -3.94 -8.69 -1.46
C GLU A 65 -4.81 -9.04 -2.66
N VAL A 66 -4.29 -8.80 -3.86
CA VAL A 66 -4.91 -9.15 -5.14
C VAL A 66 -3.82 -9.67 -6.06
N ASP A 67 -3.96 -10.92 -6.54
CA ASP A 67 -3.02 -11.57 -7.47
C ASP A 67 -1.54 -11.48 -7.04
N ASP A 68 -1.25 -11.89 -5.82
CA ASP A 68 0.07 -11.85 -5.18
C ASP A 68 0.67 -10.44 -5.01
N ILE A 69 -0.13 -9.39 -5.26
CA ILE A 69 0.26 -8.00 -5.01
C ILE A 69 -0.36 -7.56 -3.69
N VAL A 70 0.47 -7.13 -2.76
CA VAL A 70 0.07 -6.58 -1.47
C VAL A 70 0.02 -5.05 -1.57
N PHE A 71 -1.14 -4.49 -1.25
CA PHE A 71 -1.39 -3.06 -1.10
C PHE A 71 -1.57 -2.79 0.39
N ALA A 72 -0.71 -2.00 1.00
CA ALA A 72 -0.73 -1.83 2.43
C ALA A 72 -0.48 -0.39 2.89
N VAL A 73 -1.21 0.01 3.93
CA VAL A 73 -0.91 1.20 4.74
C VAL A 73 -0.47 0.73 6.13
N GLY A 74 0.73 1.14 6.53
CA GLY A 74 1.22 0.98 7.89
C GLY A 74 1.23 2.33 8.60
N GLU A 75 0.79 2.34 9.84
CA GLU A 75 0.82 3.53 10.69
C GLU A 75 1.39 3.22 12.07
N THR A 76 2.14 4.16 12.61
CA THR A 76 2.64 4.12 13.99
C THR A 76 2.81 5.52 14.54
N GLU A 77 2.84 5.65 15.86
CA GLU A 77 3.10 6.91 16.54
C GLU A 77 4.33 6.77 17.46
N LEU A 78 5.26 7.69 17.31
CA LEU A 78 6.46 7.76 18.14
C LEU A 78 6.20 8.53 19.45
N GLY A 79 7.07 8.37 20.42
CA GLY A 79 7.03 9.16 21.67
C GLY A 79 7.23 10.66 21.44
N ASP A 80 8.09 11.02 20.48
CA ASP A 80 8.37 12.42 20.10
C ASP A 80 8.54 12.54 18.56
N ALA A 81 8.54 13.77 18.07
CA ALA A 81 8.71 14.07 16.66
C ALA A 81 10.18 14.10 16.20
N ALA A 82 11.14 14.18 17.13
CA ALA A 82 12.56 14.29 16.78
C ALA A 82 13.07 13.03 16.06
N GLY A 83 12.55 11.85 16.44
CA GLY A 83 12.85 10.56 15.83
C GLY A 83 12.16 10.30 14.48
N ALA A 84 11.27 11.17 14.03
CA ALA A 84 10.40 10.87 12.88
C ALA A 84 11.16 10.61 11.58
N SER A 85 12.20 11.37 11.27
CA SER A 85 13.00 11.17 10.05
C SER A 85 13.81 9.87 10.09
N ALA A 86 14.37 9.52 11.25
CA ALA A 86 15.08 8.25 11.47
C ALA A 86 14.10 7.07 11.40
N GLY A 87 12.93 7.20 12.01
CA GLY A 87 11.86 6.20 11.96
C GLY A 87 11.41 5.90 10.53
N LEU A 88 11.21 6.93 9.68
CA LEU A 88 10.91 6.72 8.26
C LEU A 88 12.03 5.98 7.54
N ALA A 89 13.29 6.32 7.80
CA ALA A 89 14.43 5.63 7.20
C ALA A 89 14.47 4.15 7.62
N ALA A 90 14.22 3.87 8.90
CA ALA A 90 14.16 2.52 9.43
C ALA A 90 13.01 1.69 8.82
N MET A 91 11.81 2.28 8.68
CA MET A 91 10.67 1.64 8.01
C MET A 91 10.99 1.28 6.56
N GLN A 92 11.52 2.23 5.79
CA GLN A 92 11.96 2.01 4.42
C GLN A 92 12.99 0.89 4.33
N ALA A 93 14.05 0.95 5.15
CA ALA A 93 15.12 -0.05 5.14
C ALA A 93 14.60 -1.45 5.50
N ALA A 94 13.68 -1.57 6.44
CA ALA A 94 13.04 -2.83 6.81
C ALA A 94 12.28 -3.46 5.65
N LEU A 95 11.49 -2.67 4.92
CA LEU A 95 10.72 -3.15 3.76
C LEU A 95 11.61 -3.57 2.58
N VAL A 96 12.66 -2.82 2.28
CA VAL A 96 13.63 -3.17 1.24
C VAL A 96 14.36 -4.47 1.60
N ARG A 97 14.74 -4.66 2.86
CA ARG A 97 15.31 -5.93 3.33
C ARG A 97 14.34 -7.10 3.20
N ASN A 98 13.05 -6.90 3.47
CA ASN A 98 12.04 -7.96 3.38
C ASN A 98 11.88 -8.56 1.98
N ILE A 99 12.18 -7.79 0.94
CA ILE A 99 12.21 -8.30 -0.44
C ILE A 99 13.61 -8.73 -0.89
N GLY A 100 14.60 -8.76 0.01
CA GLY A 100 16.00 -9.05 -0.35
C GLY A 100 16.53 -8.08 -1.41
N GLY A 101 16.16 -6.81 -1.32
CA GLY A 101 16.27 -5.85 -2.40
C GLY A 101 17.21 -4.68 -2.14
N ALA A 102 17.29 -3.83 -3.17
CA ALA A 102 17.98 -2.56 -3.14
C ALA A 102 17.07 -1.45 -3.72
N VAL A 103 17.22 -0.24 -3.21
CA VAL A 103 16.52 0.95 -3.73
C VAL A 103 17.05 1.26 -5.13
N THR A 104 16.13 1.41 -6.09
CA THR A 104 16.42 1.79 -7.47
C THR A 104 16.12 3.25 -7.75
N HIS A 105 15.14 3.80 -7.03
CA HIS A 105 14.80 5.22 -7.09
C HIS A 105 14.33 5.71 -5.71
N SER A 106 14.71 6.94 -5.34
CA SER A 106 14.14 7.61 -4.18
C SER A 106 14.11 9.12 -4.36
N ALA A 107 13.05 9.75 -3.83
CA ALA A 107 12.91 11.18 -3.73
C ALA A 107 12.47 11.55 -2.31
N THR A 108 12.97 12.65 -1.78
CA THR A 108 12.59 13.14 -0.44
C THR A 108 12.10 14.57 -0.56
N ALA A 109 10.99 14.87 0.10
CA ALA A 109 10.46 16.20 0.23
C ALA A 109 10.20 16.54 1.70
N SER A 110 10.38 17.79 2.06
CA SER A 110 10.04 18.31 3.39
C SER A 110 9.29 19.62 3.25
N SER A 111 8.31 19.83 4.12
CA SER A 111 7.55 21.06 4.20
C SER A 111 7.19 21.34 5.67
N SER A 112 6.93 22.60 5.99
CA SER A 112 6.41 22.99 7.29
C SER A 112 5.16 23.84 7.08
N THR A 113 4.07 23.47 7.73
CA THR A 113 2.81 24.20 7.68
C THR A 113 2.32 24.39 9.12
N ASN A 114 2.11 25.64 9.54
CA ASN A 114 1.67 25.98 10.91
C ASN A 114 2.58 25.37 12.01
N GLY A 115 3.90 25.32 11.79
CA GLY A 115 4.86 24.74 12.73
C GLY A 115 4.90 23.21 12.76
N ALA A 116 4.03 22.51 12.04
CA ALA A 116 4.08 21.07 11.90
C ALA A 116 4.98 20.69 10.71
N MET A 117 6.04 19.93 11.00
CA MET A 117 6.93 19.40 9.97
C MET A 117 6.31 18.19 9.33
N ARG A 118 6.32 18.17 8.00
CA ARG A 118 6.01 17.02 7.14
C ARG A 118 7.29 16.62 6.42
N VAL A 119 7.64 15.35 6.51
CA VAL A 119 8.71 14.74 5.71
C VAL A 119 8.10 13.60 4.93
N SER A 120 8.35 13.54 3.63
CA SER A 120 7.89 12.42 2.80
C SER A 120 9.04 11.87 1.94
N ARG A 121 8.95 10.57 1.64
CA ARG A 121 9.89 9.86 0.77
C ARG A 121 9.11 8.97 -0.19
N GLU A 122 9.42 9.10 -1.47
CA GLU A 122 9.03 8.16 -2.50
C GLU A 122 10.17 7.17 -2.70
N VAL A 123 9.84 5.89 -2.82
CA VAL A 123 10.84 4.82 -2.93
C VAL A 123 10.38 3.78 -3.94
N GLU A 124 11.27 3.45 -4.86
CA GLU A 124 11.17 2.22 -5.63
C GLU A 124 12.35 1.31 -5.28
N ALA A 125 12.07 0.02 -5.15
CA ALA A 125 13.09 -0.99 -4.90
C ALA A 125 12.77 -2.26 -5.68
N THR A 126 13.82 -2.96 -6.06
CA THR A 126 13.75 -4.29 -6.65
C THR A 126 14.54 -5.27 -5.81
N GLY A 127 14.09 -6.52 -5.78
CA GLY A 127 14.72 -7.56 -5.00
C GLY A 127 14.36 -8.94 -5.50
N THR A 128 14.67 -9.95 -4.68
CA THR A 128 14.35 -11.34 -4.97
C THR A 128 13.88 -12.02 -3.70
N ARG A 129 12.71 -12.66 -3.77
CA ARG A 129 12.16 -13.44 -2.65
C ARG A 129 11.90 -14.86 -3.13
N ALA A 130 12.51 -15.85 -2.48
CA ALA A 130 12.43 -17.25 -2.86
C ALA A 130 12.73 -17.51 -4.35
N GLY A 131 13.71 -16.79 -4.92
CA GLY A 131 14.08 -16.91 -6.33
C GLY A 131 13.22 -16.11 -7.32
N HIS A 132 12.16 -15.45 -6.85
CA HIS A 132 11.26 -14.67 -7.71
C HIS A 132 11.58 -13.17 -7.64
N PRO A 133 11.73 -12.49 -8.80
CA PRO A 133 11.92 -11.05 -8.83
C PRO A 133 10.74 -10.30 -8.20
N MET A 134 11.04 -9.38 -7.28
CA MET A 134 10.08 -8.56 -6.55
C MET A 134 10.26 -7.08 -6.88
N ARG A 135 9.15 -6.34 -6.85
CA ARG A 135 9.12 -4.89 -6.90
C ARG A 135 8.38 -4.33 -5.70
N LEU A 136 8.91 -3.26 -5.14
CA LEU A 136 8.30 -2.44 -4.10
C LEU A 136 8.20 -1.02 -4.64
N VAL A 137 7.03 -0.41 -4.52
CA VAL A 137 6.80 1.02 -4.70
C VAL A 137 6.16 1.54 -3.43
N GLY A 138 6.69 2.61 -2.84
CA GLY A 138 6.24 3.10 -1.56
C GLY A 138 6.33 4.61 -1.39
N HIS A 139 5.35 5.14 -0.67
CA HIS A 139 5.32 6.46 -0.11
C HIS A 139 5.43 6.35 1.40
N PHE A 140 6.38 7.06 2.00
CA PHE A 140 6.60 7.12 3.44
C PHE A 140 6.43 8.56 3.88
N GLU A 141 5.65 8.80 4.92
CA GLU A 141 5.35 10.15 5.38
C GLU A 141 5.40 10.24 6.91
N ALA A 142 6.02 11.31 7.42
CA ALA A 142 5.95 11.71 8.82
C ALA A 142 5.18 13.03 8.96
N ARG A 143 4.25 13.07 9.91
CA ARG A 143 3.57 14.29 10.37
C ARG A 143 3.64 14.37 11.89
N GLY A 144 4.51 15.24 12.37
CA GLY A 144 4.81 15.29 13.79
C GLY A 144 5.34 13.94 14.28
N ARG A 145 4.65 13.30 15.22
CA ARG A 145 5.01 11.97 15.77
C ARG A 145 4.47 10.79 14.98
N ARG A 146 3.52 10.99 14.05
CA ARG A 146 2.90 9.92 13.28
C ARG A 146 3.71 9.60 12.04
N LEU A 147 3.94 8.32 11.82
CA LEU A 147 4.62 7.78 10.65
C LEU A 147 3.64 6.92 9.86
N TYR A 148 3.69 7.08 8.55
CA TYR A 148 2.90 6.32 7.59
C TYR A 148 3.81 5.68 6.55
N GLN A 149 3.48 4.46 6.16
CA GLN A 149 4.01 3.82 4.96
C GLN A 149 2.85 3.35 4.10
N VAL A 150 2.85 3.74 2.83
CA VAL A 150 1.86 3.35 1.84
C VAL A 150 2.61 2.60 0.76
N VAL A 151 2.40 1.30 0.64
CA VAL A 151 3.29 0.46 -0.17
C VAL A 151 2.52 -0.53 -1.03
N VAL A 152 3.08 -0.78 -2.21
CA VAL A 152 2.67 -1.86 -3.12
C VAL A 152 3.87 -2.78 -3.31
N ILE A 153 3.70 -4.06 -3.00
CA ILE A 153 4.76 -5.07 -3.06
C ILE A 153 4.21 -6.31 -3.77
N GLY A 154 4.96 -6.84 -4.72
CA GLY A 154 4.56 -8.06 -5.41
C GLY A 154 5.60 -8.52 -6.43
N PRO A 155 5.28 -9.57 -7.22
CA PRO A 155 6.11 -9.99 -8.35
C PRO A 155 6.40 -8.82 -9.28
N ALA A 156 7.66 -8.65 -9.71
CA ALA A 156 8.07 -7.48 -10.50
C ALA A 156 7.28 -7.34 -11.82
N THR A 157 6.82 -8.45 -12.38
CA THR A 157 5.99 -8.48 -13.59
C THR A 157 4.54 -8.10 -13.36
N ALA A 158 4.04 -8.23 -12.12
CA ALA A 158 2.64 -7.97 -11.75
C ALA A 158 2.41 -6.53 -11.26
N VAL A 159 3.38 -5.94 -10.55
CA VAL A 159 3.27 -4.56 -10.04
C VAL A 159 3.41 -3.54 -11.18
N LYS A 160 2.30 -2.96 -11.61
CA LYS A 160 2.23 -2.00 -12.72
C LYS A 160 2.08 -0.56 -12.22
N PRO A 161 2.54 0.44 -13.01
CA PRO A 161 2.42 1.85 -12.62
C PRO A 161 0.98 2.28 -12.30
N GLU A 162 0.01 1.89 -13.12
CA GLU A 162 -1.38 2.32 -12.99
C GLU A 162 -1.97 1.97 -11.63
N GLN A 163 -1.68 0.76 -11.13
CA GLN A 163 -2.17 0.28 -9.84
C GLN A 163 -1.48 0.99 -8.67
N THR A 164 -0.15 1.20 -8.80
CA THR A 164 0.63 1.87 -7.76
C THR A 164 0.26 3.33 -7.65
N GLU A 165 0.11 4.03 -8.78
CA GLU A 165 -0.32 5.44 -8.84
C GLU A 165 -1.73 5.60 -8.27
N GLN A 166 -2.67 4.72 -8.63
CA GLN A 166 -4.03 4.76 -8.12
C GLN A 166 -4.06 4.55 -6.60
N PHE A 167 -3.34 3.57 -6.08
CA PHE A 167 -3.31 3.29 -4.64
C PHE A 167 -2.58 4.38 -3.86
N ILE A 168 -1.31 4.63 -4.19
CA ILE A 168 -0.48 5.60 -3.46
C ILE A 168 -1.02 7.01 -3.62
N GLY A 169 -1.43 7.39 -4.83
CA GLY A 169 -1.99 8.72 -5.11
C GLY A 169 -3.33 8.99 -4.42
N SER A 170 -4.07 7.95 -4.03
CA SER A 170 -5.32 8.11 -3.29
C SER A 170 -5.11 8.33 -1.78
N PHE A 171 -3.91 8.09 -1.26
CA PHE A 171 -3.63 8.25 0.17
C PHE A 171 -3.69 9.70 0.62
N LYS A 172 -4.41 9.93 1.72
CA LYS A 172 -4.55 11.25 2.34
C LYS A 172 -4.50 11.11 3.86
N VAL A 173 -3.69 11.95 4.50
CA VAL A 173 -3.76 12.15 5.95
C VAL A 173 -4.83 13.21 6.23
N LEU A 174 -5.79 12.88 7.09
CA LEU A 174 -6.99 13.68 7.33
C LEU A 174 -6.83 14.66 8.50
N LYS A 175 -5.96 14.32 9.46
CA LYS A 175 -5.72 15.16 10.67
C LYS A 175 -4.26 15.12 11.07
#